data_c4ad0329762d64b6cf99f3b5dfc17403
#
_entry.id   c4ad0329762d64b6cf99f3b5dfc17403
#
_cell.length_a   1.000
_cell.length_b   1.000
_cell.length_c   1.000
_cell.angle_alpha   90.00
_cell.angle_beta   90.00
_cell.angle_gamma   90.00
#
_symmetry.space_group_name_H-M   'P 1'
#
loop_
_entity.id
_entity.type
_entity.pdbx_description
1 polymer ?
#
loop_
_entity_poly.entity_id
_entity_poly.type
_entity_poly.pdbx_seq_one_letter_code
_entity_poly.pdbx_strand_id
1 'polypeptide(L)'
;MSKAWADNRLTIACKYGFTLIYDEFTRSKPEANNTLLSILQERVLDLPAARNGEDANCYLKVHPKFTAIFTSNPEEYAGTQKAQDALRDRMVTMDLDYFDRTTEIGIIESKSGLEKSEAKKIVDLVRALRKSGQCEFLPTIRAGLMIAKALKINGAKVSADDLIFREIAQDILASATSRLGSKDYYQKSRKLVAELIENYC
;
A
#
# COMPACT_ATOMS: atom_id res chain seq x y z
N MET A 1 37.75 -9.79 14.88
CA MET A 1 36.53 -10.34 14.26
C MET A 1 36.43 -9.78 12.86
N SER A 2 36.70 -10.58 11.83
CA SER A 2 36.48 -10.20 10.44
C SER A 2 34.96 -10.14 10.19
N LYS A 3 34.44 -8.99 9.79
CA LYS A 3 33.03 -8.87 9.36
C LYS A 3 32.90 -9.61 8.02
N ALA A 4 32.25 -10.75 8.02
CA ALA A 4 31.92 -11.44 6.78
C ALA A 4 30.83 -10.65 6.05
N TRP A 5 31.03 -10.42 4.75
CA TRP A 5 30.01 -9.83 3.87
C TRP A 5 28.87 -10.83 3.65
N ALA A 6 27.64 -10.39 3.79
CA ALA A 6 26.47 -11.15 3.41
C ALA A 6 25.68 -10.39 2.32
N ASP A 7 25.43 -11.06 1.20
CA ASP A 7 24.64 -10.49 0.12
C ASP A 7 23.21 -10.16 0.61
N ASN A 8 22.80 -8.93 0.47
CA ASN A 8 21.42 -8.51 0.74
C ASN A 8 20.51 -8.84 -0.46
N ARG A 9 19.20 -8.60 -0.32
CA ARG A 9 18.21 -8.91 -1.36
C ARG A 9 18.49 -8.19 -2.68
N LEU A 10 18.96 -6.94 -2.64
CA LEU A 10 19.32 -6.16 -3.82
C LEU A 10 20.51 -6.79 -4.53
N THR A 11 21.58 -7.12 -3.79
CA THR A 11 22.78 -7.76 -4.33
C THR A 11 22.43 -9.10 -4.98
N ILE A 12 21.62 -9.93 -4.31
CA ILE A 12 21.15 -11.21 -4.84
C ILE A 12 20.36 -11.01 -6.13
N ALA A 13 19.42 -10.08 -6.15
CA ALA A 13 18.61 -9.82 -7.34
C ALA A 13 19.48 -9.35 -8.52
N CYS A 14 20.41 -8.44 -8.28
CA CYS A 14 21.35 -7.96 -9.29
C CYS A 14 22.27 -9.08 -9.83
N LYS A 15 22.75 -9.95 -8.95
CA LYS A 15 23.68 -11.03 -9.29
C LYS A 15 23.05 -12.14 -10.12
N TYR A 16 21.84 -12.54 -9.76
CA TYR A 16 21.19 -13.71 -10.36
C TYR A 16 20.07 -13.37 -11.34
N GLY A 17 19.77 -12.07 -11.56
CA GLY A 17 18.76 -11.63 -12.51
C GLY A 17 17.34 -11.84 -12.01
N PHE A 18 17.12 -11.70 -10.71
CA PHE A 18 15.77 -11.76 -10.14
C PHE A 18 15.03 -10.44 -10.26
N THR A 19 13.71 -10.49 -10.14
CA THR A 19 12.89 -9.30 -10.03
C THR A 19 12.93 -8.78 -8.59
N LEU A 20 13.39 -7.54 -8.42
CA LEU A 20 13.32 -6.81 -7.16
C LEU A 20 11.97 -6.13 -7.04
N ILE A 21 11.22 -6.38 -5.99
CA ILE A 21 10.05 -5.59 -5.61
C ILE A 21 10.46 -4.69 -4.45
N TYR A 22 10.41 -3.37 -4.68
CA TYR A 22 10.73 -2.36 -3.68
C TYR A 22 9.48 -1.55 -3.35
N ASP A 23 8.85 -1.95 -2.26
CA ASP A 23 7.59 -1.37 -1.80
C ASP A 23 7.82 -0.03 -1.12
N GLU A 24 6.98 0.96 -1.40
CA GLU A 24 7.03 2.32 -0.83
C GLU A 24 8.42 2.99 -0.97
N PHE A 25 9.06 2.86 -2.16
CA PHE A 25 10.43 3.33 -2.36
C PHE A 25 10.62 4.81 -2.05
N THR A 26 9.58 5.60 -2.19
CA THR A 26 9.57 7.04 -1.91
C THR A 26 9.68 7.39 -0.43
N ARG A 27 9.44 6.44 0.49
CA ARG A 27 9.69 6.59 1.94
C ARG A 27 11.15 6.39 2.33
N SER A 28 11.98 5.86 1.44
CA SER A 28 13.40 5.67 1.72
C SER A 28 14.15 6.99 1.65
N LYS A 29 15.31 7.04 2.33
CA LYS A 29 16.19 8.19 2.27
C LYS A 29 16.74 8.36 0.84
N PRO A 30 16.86 9.60 0.34
CA PRO A 30 17.40 9.87 -1.01
C PRO A 30 18.74 9.19 -1.28
N GLU A 31 19.62 9.13 -0.26
CA GLU A 31 20.95 8.52 -0.39
C GLU A 31 20.89 7.01 -0.68
N ALA A 32 19.89 6.31 -0.13
CA ALA A 32 19.66 4.88 -0.42
C ALA A 32 19.22 4.67 -1.88
N ASN A 33 18.55 5.65 -2.45
CA ASN A 33 18.05 5.59 -3.83
C ASN A 33 19.15 5.86 -4.86
N ASN A 34 20.26 6.51 -4.48
CA ASN A 34 21.37 6.75 -5.41
C ASN A 34 22.01 5.46 -5.93
N THR A 35 22.06 4.41 -5.11
CA THR A 35 22.53 3.09 -5.53
C THR A 35 21.66 2.51 -6.66
N LEU A 36 20.36 2.80 -6.66
CA LEU A 36 19.43 2.34 -7.69
C LEU A 36 19.67 3.03 -9.04
N LEU A 37 20.15 4.28 -9.04
CA LEU A 37 20.49 4.99 -10.28
C LEU A 37 21.60 4.27 -11.06
N SER A 38 22.69 3.91 -10.39
CA SER A 38 23.81 3.16 -11.01
C SER A 38 23.34 1.79 -11.52
N ILE A 39 22.50 1.10 -10.75
CA ILE A 39 21.93 -0.21 -11.15
C ILE A 39 21.07 -0.09 -12.41
N LEU A 40 20.18 0.91 -12.47
CA LEU A 40 19.23 1.05 -13.57
C LEU A 40 19.88 1.63 -14.82
N GLN A 41 20.81 2.57 -14.67
CA GLN A 41 21.44 3.27 -15.78
C GLN A 41 22.71 2.58 -16.26
N GLU A 42 23.63 2.30 -15.36
CA GLU A 42 24.97 1.80 -15.68
C GLU A 42 25.07 0.28 -15.61
N ARG A 43 24.05 -0.38 -15.06
CA ARG A 43 24.01 -1.84 -14.84
C ARG A 43 25.15 -2.32 -13.96
N VAL A 44 25.52 -1.49 -12.96
CA VAL A 44 26.58 -1.77 -11.99
C VAL A 44 26.07 -1.49 -10.57
N LEU A 45 26.41 -2.38 -9.63
CA LEU A 45 26.19 -2.20 -8.19
C LEU A 45 27.54 -2.07 -7.50
N ASP A 46 27.77 -0.95 -6.82
CA ASP A 46 28.96 -0.73 -5.97
C ASP A 46 28.86 -1.53 -4.67
N LEU A 47 29.92 -2.25 -4.32
CA LEU A 47 30.02 -3.09 -3.13
C LEU A 47 31.13 -2.56 -2.19
N PRO A 48 30.87 -1.48 -1.42
CA PRO A 48 31.91 -0.79 -0.63
C PRO A 48 32.63 -1.68 0.39
N ALA A 49 31.96 -2.72 0.89
CA ALA A 49 32.52 -3.62 1.89
C ALA A 49 33.52 -4.65 1.32
N ALA A 50 33.51 -4.86 0.01
CA ALA A 50 34.47 -5.75 -0.67
C ALA A 50 35.89 -5.14 -0.78
N ARG A 51 36.06 -3.85 -0.43
CA ARG A 51 37.34 -3.11 -0.51
C ARG A 51 38.43 -3.62 0.42
N ASN A 52 38.14 -4.47 1.40
CA ASN A 52 39.10 -4.91 2.40
C ASN A 52 39.73 -6.28 2.09
N GLY A 53 39.50 -6.86 0.92
CA GLY A 53 40.13 -8.10 0.46
C GLY A 53 40.93 -7.90 -0.82
N GLU A 54 41.98 -8.71 -1.03
CA GLU A 54 42.93 -8.60 -2.16
C GLU A 54 42.29 -8.85 -3.54
N ASP A 55 41.02 -9.28 -3.63
CA ASP A 55 40.28 -9.43 -4.87
C ASP A 55 39.39 -8.22 -5.13
N ALA A 56 39.92 -7.28 -5.89
CA ALA A 56 39.47 -5.91 -6.08
C ALA A 56 38.27 -5.70 -7.01
N ASN A 57 37.28 -6.56 -7.03
CA ASN A 57 36.03 -6.23 -7.72
C ASN A 57 35.06 -5.54 -6.76
N CYS A 58 35.27 -4.22 -6.56
CA CYS A 58 34.34 -3.36 -5.80
C CYS A 58 32.99 -3.20 -6.48
N TYR A 59 32.79 -3.81 -7.63
CA TYR A 59 31.58 -3.65 -8.46
C TYR A 59 31.02 -5.00 -8.88
N LEU A 60 29.70 -5.12 -8.75
CA LEU A 60 28.93 -6.24 -9.31
C LEU A 60 28.25 -5.77 -10.62
N LYS A 61 28.56 -6.46 -11.73
CA LYS A 61 27.82 -6.25 -12.98
C LYS A 61 26.42 -6.83 -12.85
N VAL A 62 25.41 -5.99 -13.08
CA VAL A 62 24.00 -6.39 -12.93
C VAL A 62 23.63 -7.37 -14.05
N HIS A 63 23.01 -8.48 -13.67
CA HIS A 63 22.59 -9.52 -14.60
C HIS A 63 21.58 -8.96 -15.64
N PRO A 64 21.66 -9.34 -16.92
CA PRO A 64 20.78 -8.80 -17.97
C PRO A 64 19.28 -8.98 -17.71
N LYS A 65 18.88 -10.07 -17.03
CA LYS A 65 17.48 -10.35 -16.68
C LYS A 65 17.00 -9.66 -15.41
N PHE A 66 17.85 -8.86 -14.74
CA PHE A 66 17.40 -8.10 -13.55
C PHE A 66 16.31 -7.12 -13.95
N THR A 67 15.24 -7.13 -13.18
CA THR A 67 14.10 -6.21 -13.30
C THR A 67 13.76 -5.67 -11.92
N ALA A 68 13.30 -4.43 -11.86
CA ALA A 68 12.84 -3.83 -10.61
C ALA A 68 11.40 -3.28 -10.76
N ILE A 69 10.59 -3.52 -9.75
CA ILE A 69 9.23 -2.99 -9.61
C ILE A 69 9.22 -2.14 -8.35
N PHE A 70 8.84 -0.89 -8.49
CA PHE A 70 8.76 0.07 -7.41
C PHE A 70 7.30 0.41 -7.16
N THR A 71 6.89 0.47 -5.89
CA THR A 71 5.58 1.00 -5.53
C THR A 71 5.72 2.33 -4.80
N SER A 72 4.78 3.21 -4.98
CA SER A 72 4.70 4.48 -4.26
C SER A 72 3.25 4.91 -4.09
N ASN A 73 3.00 5.71 -3.04
CA ASN A 73 1.73 6.37 -2.83
C ASN A 73 1.91 7.88 -3.06
N PRO A 74 1.39 8.45 -4.14
CA PRO A 74 1.65 9.85 -4.51
C PRO A 74 1.10 10.86 -3.49
N GLU A 75 0.06 10.53 -2.74
CA GLU A 75 -0.56 11.44 -1.76
C GLU A 75 0.34 11.77 -0.56
N GLU A 76 1.36 10.95 -0.29
CA GLU A 76 2.25 11.13 0.85
C GLU A 76 3.47 12.04 0.55
N TYR A 77 3.63 12.58 -0.68
CA TYR A 77 4.91 13.13 -1.17
C TYR A 77 4.99 14.64 -1.40
N ALA A 78 4.22 15.41 -0.71
CA ALA A 78 4.30 16.88 -0.81
C ALA A 78 5.64 17.50 -0.33
N GLY A 79 6.74 16.75 -0.24
CA GLY A 79 7.98 17.31 0.32
C GLY A 79 9.35 16.70 0.00
N THR A 80 9.48 15.58 -0.75
CA THR A 80 10.77 14.89 -0.93
C THR A 80 11.08 14.65 -2.42
N GLN A 81 12.09 15.36 -3.02
CA GLN A 81 11.86 15.86 -4.34
C GLN A 81 12.85 15.47 -5.44
N LYS A 82 14.12 15.83 -5.36
CA LYS A 82 14.99 15.80 -6.56
C LYS A 82 15.63 14.44 -6.89
N ALA A 83 15.97 13.64 -5.89
CA ALA A 83 16.58 12.32 -6.14
C ALA A 83 15.57 11.30 -6.66
N GLN A 84 14.30 11.50 -6.34
CA GLN A 84 13.19 10.65 -6.82
C GLN A 84 12.85 10.95 -8.27
N ASP A 85 12.95 12.22 -8.71
CA ASP A 85 12.70 12.61 -10.10
C ASP A 85 13.68 11.92 -11.05
N ALA A 86 14.95 11.85 -10.69
CA ALA A 86 15.96 11.16 -11.49
C ALA A 86 15.70 9.65 -11.65
N LEU A 87 15.10 9.00 -10.66
CA LEU A 87 14.66 7.61 -10.78
C LEU A 87 13.43 7.48 -11.65
N ARG A 88 12.45 8.37 -11.49
CA ARG A 88 11.19 8.36 -12.27
C ARG A 88 11.44 8.47 -13.77
N ASP A 89 12.39 9.28 -14.19
CA ASP A 89 12.79 9.42 -15.60
C ASP A 89 13.30 8.11 -16.24
N ARG A 90 13.65 7.13 -15.41
CA ARG A 90 14.18 5.82 -15.81
C ARG A 90 13.19 4.67 -15.64
N MET A 91 11.97 4.99 -15.29
CA MET A 91 10.91 4.02 -15.01
C MET A 91 9.72 4.22 -15.95
N VAL A 92 9.02 3.13 -16.23
CA VAL A 92 7.68 3.21 -16.82
C VAL A 92 6.69 3.34 -15.67
N THR A 93 6.03 4.49 -15.57
CA THR A 93 5.04 4.74 -14.53
C THR A 93 3.68 4.20 -14.96
N MET A 94 3.03 3.50 -14.04
CA MET A 94 1.66 3.02 -14.19
C MET A 94 0.84 3.53 -13.02
N ASP A 95 -0.15 4.36 -13.30
CA ASP A 95 -1.09 4.83 -12.29
C ASP A 95 -2.18 3.78 -12.09
N LEU A 96 -2.39 3.38 -10.83
CA LEU A 96 -3.42 2.43 -10.43
C LEU A 96 -4.50 3.15 -9.65
N ASP A 97 -5.72 3.08 -10.13
CA ASP A 97 -6.90 3.62 -9.47
C ASP A 97 -7.63 2.53 -8.65
N TYR A 98 -8.72 2.90 -8.02
CA TYR A 98 -9.58 1.96 -7.30
C TYR A 98 -10.15 0.90 -8.26
N PHE A 99 -10.30 -0.31 -7.74
CA PHE A 99 -10.96 -1.37 -8.49
C PHE A 99 -12.40 -1.01 -8.84
N ASP A 100 -12.92 -1.60 -9.91
CA ASP A 100 -14.33 -1.54 -10.21
C ASP A 100 -15.17 -2.23 -9.12
N ARG A 101 -16.47 -1.91 -9.08
CA ARG A 101 -17.38 -2.40 -8.03
C ARG A 101 -17.45 -3.94 -7.98
N THR A 102 -17.45 -4.59 -9.11
CA THR A 102 -17.57 -6.05 -9.20
C THR A 102 -16.33 -6.73 -8.64
N THR A 103 -15.17 -6.19 -8.96
CA THR A 103 -13.86 -6.65 -8.43
C THR A 103 -13.76 -6.43 -6.92
N GLU A 104 -14.18 -5.26 -6.40
CA GLU A 104 -14.20 -5.00 -4.95
C GLU A 104 -15.11 -6.01 -4.21
N ILE A 105 -16.30 -6.33 -4.75
CA ILE A 105 -17.21 -7.33 -4.17
C ILE A 105 -16.55 -8.72 -4.16
N GLY A 106 -15.96 -9.15 -5.26
CA GLY A 106 -15.29 -10.44 -5.35
C GLY A 106 -14.10 -10.57 -4.38
N ILE A 107 -13.36 -9.49 -4.16
CA ILE A 107 -12.24 -9.46 -3.18
C ILE A 107 -12.80 -9.64 -1.76
N ILE A 108 -13.84 -8.90 -1.38
CA ILE A 108 -14.42 -9.02 -0.03
C ILE A 108 -15.00 -10.43 0.16
N GLU A 109 -15.82 -10.92 -0.75
CA GLU A 109 -16.40 -12.26 -0.70
C GLU A 109 -15.32 -13.34 -0.51
N SER A 110 -14.31 -13.37 -1.40
CA SER A 110 -13.26 -14.39 -1.40
C SER A 110 -12.33 -14.34 -0.19
N LYS A 111 -12.08 -13.15 0.37
CA LYS A 111 -11.12 -12.97 1.48
C LYS A 111 -11.75 -12.99 2.87
N SER A 112 -13.06 -12.77 2.99
CA SER A 112 -13.78 -12.79 4.27
C SER A 112 -14.63 -14.03 4.47
N GLY A 113 -15.07 -14.66 3.39
CA GLY A 113 -16.05 -15.75 3.43
C GLY A 113 -17.47 -15.29 3.81
N LEU A 114 -17.76 -13.99 3.65
CA LEU A 114 -19.14 -13.48 3.70
C LEU A 114 -19.90 -13.85 2.43
N GLU A 115 -21.20 -13.86 2.50
CA GLU A 115 -22.04 -14.02 1.32
C GLU A 115 -21.92 -12.81 0.38
N LYS A 116 -22.10 -13.03 -0.90
CA LYS A 116 -22.01 -11.99 -1.93
C LYS A 116 -22.97 -10.83 -1.69
N SER A 117 -24.15 -11.09 -1.15
CA SER A 117 -25.15 -10.08 -0.77
C SER A 117 -24.63 -9.13 0.29
N GLU A 118 -23.94 -9.64 1.31
CA GLU A 118 -23.33 -8.86 2.38
C GLU A 118 -22.07 -8.11 1.90
N ALA A 119 -21.21 -8.78 1.12
CA ALA A 119 -20.05 -8.16 0.49
C ALA A 119 -20.47 -6.96 -0.38
N LYS A 120 -21.57 -7.06 -1.12
CA LYS A 120 -22.12 -5.98 -1.94
C LYS A 120 -22.50 -4.76 -1.09
N LYS A 121 -23.20 -4.95 0.02
CA LYS A 121 -23.60 -3.85 0.92
C LYS A 121 -22.38 -3.13 1.49
N ILE A 122 -21.36 -3.86 1.95
CA ILE A 122 -20.11 -3.28 2.45
C ILE A 122 -19.39 -2.46 1.37
N VAL A 123 -19.28 -2.98 0.13
CA VAL A 123 -18.68 -2.27 -0.98
C VAL A 123 -19.46 -1.00 -1.31
N ASP A 124 -20.77 -1.08 -1.36
CA ASP A 124 -21.62 0.08 -1.67
C ASP A 124 -21.49 1.17 -0.59
N LEU A 125 -21.42 0.79 0.69
CA LEU A 125 -21.16 1.70 1.81
C LEU A 125 -19.80 2.39 1.67
N VAL A 126 -18.73 1.63 1.43
CA VAL A 126 -17.36 2.18 1.27
C VAL A 126 -17.28 3.11 0.06
N ARG A 127 -17.91 2.74 -1.05
CA ARG A 127 -17.95 3.55 -2.27
C ARG A 127 -18.78 4.83 -2.11
N ALA A 128 -19.91 4.76 -1.39
CA ALA A 128 -20.71 5.92 -1.07
C ALA A 128 -19.93 6.93 -0.21
N LEU A 129 -19.22 6.44 0.81
CA LEU A 129 -18.35 7.27 1.64
C LEU A 129 -17.22 7.91 0.83
N ARG A 130 -16.57 7.15 -0.06
CA ARG A 130 -15.53 7.66 -0.98
C ARG A 130 -16.05 8.78 -1.88
N LYS A 131 -17.29 8.66 -2.36
CA LYS A 131 -17.94 9.65 -3.24
C LYS A 131 -18.51 10.87 -2.50
N SER A 132 -18.64 10.82 -1.20
CA SER A 132 -19.25 11.91 -0.41
C SER A 132 -18.47 13.23 -0.47
N GLY A 133 -17.17 13.17 -0.77
CA GLY A 133 -16.27 14.35 -0.75
C GLY A 133 -16.00 14.92 0.65
N GLN A 134 -16.45 14.23 1.72
CA GLN A 134 -16.37 14.69 3.10
C GLN A 134 -15.26 14.02 3.91
N CYS A 135 -14.43 13.20 3.24
CA CYS A 135 -13.33 12.46 3.86
C CYS A 135 -11.99 13.19 3.65
N GLU A 136 -11.18 13.26 4.67
CA GLU A 136 -9.80 13.75 4.57
C GLU A 136 -8.93 12.76 3.78
N PHE A 137 -9.13 11.46 4.03
CA PHE A 137 -8.56 10.37 3.25
C PHE A 137 -9.67 9.49 2.67
N LEU A 138 -9.50 9.07 1.42
CA LEU A 138 -10.50 8.21 0.79
C LEU A 138 -10.38 6.76 1.27
N PRO A 139 -11.48 6.13 1.71
CA PRO A 139 -11.44 4.75 2.20
C PRO A 139 -11.13 3.79 1.06
N THR A 140 -10.26 2.81 1.33
CA THR A 140 -9.85 1.78 0.37
C THR A 140 -10.60 0.48 0.61
N ILE A 141 -10.41 -0.49 -0.30
CA ILE A 141 -10.93 -1.85 -0.15
C ILE A 141 -10.46 -2.52 1.17
N ARG A 142 -9.32 -2.08 1.73
CA ARG A 142 -8.83 -2.61 3.02
C ARG A 142 -9.80 -2.34 4.16
N ALA A 143 -10.42 -1.16 4.20
CA ALA A 143 -11.43 -0.84 5.21
C ALA A 143 -12.66 -1.78 5.08
N GLY A 144 -13.16 -1.99 3.86
CA GLY A 144 -14.25 -2.94 3.62
C GLY A 144 -13.89 -4.38 4.03
N LEU A 145 -12.67 -4.81 3.74
CA LEU A 145 -12.19 -6.14 4.13
C LEU A 145 -12.04 -6.28 5.66
N MET A 146 -11.62 -5.22 6.36
CA MET A 146 -11.55 -5.20 7.83
C MET A 146 -12.95 -5.34 8.44
N ILE A 147 -13.94 -4.59 7.93
CA ILE A 147 -15.33 -4.71 8.35
C ILE A 147 -15.81 -6.15 8.16
N ALA A 148 -15.68 -6.68 6.94
CA ALA A 148 -16.13 -8.02 6.60
C ALA A 148 -15.54 -9.11 7.50
N LYS A 149 -14.23 -9.05 7.78
CA LYS A 149 -13.56 -10.00 8.68
C LYS A 149 -14.03 -9.86 10.13
N ALA A 150 -14.19 -8.63 10.61
CA ALA A 150 -14.68 -8.39 11.96
C ALA A 150 -16.11 -8.93 12.15
N LEU A 151 -16.99 -8.73 11.16
CA LEU A 151 -18.35 -9.29 11.19
C LEU A 151 -18.35 -10.82 11.20
N LYS A 152 -17.50 -11.44 10.37
CA LYS A 152 -17.39 -12.90 10.34
C LYS A 152 -16.97 -13.49 11.69
N ILE A 153 -16.04 -12.83 12.39
CA ILE A 153 -15.59 -13.26 13.72
C ILE A 153 -16.69 -13.10 14.76
N ASN A 154 -17.47 -12.03 14.70
CA ASN A 154 -18.53 -11.73 15.67
C ASN A 154 -19.88 -12.39 15.34
N GLY A 155 -20.01 -13.05 14.19
CA GLY A 155 -21.29 -13.63 13.74
C GLY A 155 -22.38 -12.58 13.47
N ALA A 156 -21.98 -11.32 13.23
CA ALA A 156 -22.91 -10.22 12.98
C ALA A 156 -23.29 -10.15 11.50
N LYS A 157 -24.47 -9.58 11.22
CA LYS A 157 -25.00 -9.43 9.86
C LYS A 157 -24.81 -8.01 9.34
N VAL A 158 -24.69 -7.85 8.03
CA VAL A 158 -24.64 -6.53 7.39
C VAL A 158 -26.07 -5.97 7.30
N SER A 159 -26.50 -5.30 8.37
CA SER A 159 -27.80 -4.68 8.49
C SER A 159 -27.74 -3.42 9.34
N ALA A 160 -28.51 -2.40 8.98
CA ALA A 160 -28.65 -1.18 9.77
C ALA A 160 -29.20 -1.46 11.19
N ASP A 161 -29.97 -2.52 11.39
CA ASP A 161 -30.51 -2.92 12.69
C ASP A 161 -29.48 -3.64 13.59
N ASP A 162 -28.36 -4.11 13.03
CA ASP A 162 -27.33 -4.82 13.78
C ASP A 162 -26.36 -3.83 14.43
N LEU A 163 -26.43 -3.70 15.75
CA LEU A 163 -25.60 -2.76 16.53
C LEU A 163 -24.10 -3.07 16.39
N ILE A 164 -23.72 -4.34 16.32
CA ILE A 164 -22.31 -4.75 16.18
C ILE A 164 -21.77 -4.31 14.81
N PHE A 165 -22.54 -4.50 13.75
CA PHE A 165 -22.17 -4.01 12.44
C PHE A 165 -22.02 -2.48 12.42
N ARG A 166 -22.98 -1.75 13.01
CA ARG A 166 -22.94 -0.28 13.07
C ARG A 166 -21.68 0.23 13.74
N GLU A 167 -21.33 -0.32 14.89
CA GLU A 167 -20.13 0.10 15.62
C GLU A 167 -18.85 -0.23 14.85
N ILE A 168 -18.71 -1.47 14.37
CA ILE A 168 -17.55 -1.89 13.59
C ILE A 168 -17.37 -1.02 12.34
N ALA A 169 -18.44 -0.80 11.58
CA ALA A 169 -18.36 -0.02 10.34
C ALA A 169 -18.03 1.45 10.63
N GLN A 170 -18.64 2.06 11.64
CA GLN A 170 -18.35 3.43 12.04
C GLN A 170 -16.91 3.60 12.51
N ASP A 171 -16.40 2.71 13.36
CA ASP A 171 -15.05 2.83 13.90
C ASP A 171 -13.98 2.64 12.82
N ILE A 172 -14.14 1.61 11.99
CA ILE A 172 -13.17 1.32 10.93
C ILE A 172 -13.18 2.43 9.88
N LEU A 173 -14.35 2.87 9.41
CA LEU A 173 -14.44 3.87 8.36
C LEU A 173 -14.06 5.26 8.87
N ALA A 174 -14.46 5.64 10.09
CA ALA A 174 -14.05 6.92 10.66
C ALA A 174 -12.53 6.98 10.88
N SER A 175 -11.93 5.90 11.35
CA SER A 175 -10.48 5.81 11.50
C SER A 175 -9.75 5.84 10.16
N ALA A 176 -10.28 5.17 9.12
CA ALA A 176 -9.67 5.13 7.80
C ALA A 176 -9.75 6.45 7.04
N THR A 177 -10.65 7.36 7.42
CA THR A 177 -10.94 8.61 6.69
C THR A 177 -10.50 9.88 7.39
N SER A 178 -9.94 9.79 8.60
CA SER A 178 -9.51 10.93 9.42
C SER A 178 -8.07 10.80 9.90
N ARG A 179 -7.39 11.94 10.10
CA ARG A 179 -6.05 11.97 10.72
C ARG A 179 -6.09 11.57 12.18
N LEU A 180 -5.06 10.87 12.60
CA LEU A 180 -4.83 10.57 14.01
C LEU A 180 -4.79 11.87 14.84
N GLY A 181 -5.65 11.96 15.86
CA GLY A 181 -5.73 13.11 16.77
C GLY A 181 -6.77 14.17 16.42
N SER A 182 -7.42 14.10 15.27
CA SER A 182 -8.53 15.01 14.90
C SER A 182 -9.88 14.50 15.41
N LYS A 183 -10.20 14.76 16.68
CA LYS A 183 -11.46 14.30 17.30
C LYS A 183 -12.72 14.79 16.57
N ASP A 184 -12.71 16.02 16.10
CA ASP A 184 -13.87 16.61 15.41
C ASP A 184 -14.13 15.95 14.06
N TYR A 185 -13.08 15.66 13.30
CA TYR A 185 -13.19 14.93 12.03
C TYR A 185 -13.66 13.50 12.23
N TYR A 186 -13.12 12.82 13.22
CA TYR A 186 -13.53 11.46 13.57
C TYR A 186 -15.03 11.41 13.91
N GLN A 187 -15.54 12.34 14.72
CA GLN A 187 -16.96 12.37 15.09
C GLN A 187 -17.88 12.72 13.92
N LYS A 188 -17.45 13.64 13.05
CA LYS A 188 -18.18 13.96 11.81
C LYS A 188 -18.23 12.76 10.87
N SER A 189 -17.11 12.06 10.71
CA SER A 189 -17.03 10.86 9.89
C SER A 189 -17.92 9.73 10.42
N ARG A 190 -17.96 9.52 11.75
CA ARG A 190 -18.89 8.54 12.36
C ARG A 190 -20.34 8.84 12.06
N LYS A 191 -20.77 10.11 12.15
CA LYS A 191 -22.13 10.52 11.83
C LYS A 191 -22.46 10.26 10.36
N LEU A 192 -21.58 10.67 9.46
CA LEU A 192 -21.75 10.43 8.04
C LEU A 192 -21.86 8.92 7.73
N VAL A 193 -21.01 8.10 8.33
CA VAL A 193 -21.08 6.64 8.16
C VAL A 193 -22.39 6.08 8.68
N ALA A 194 -22.90 6.58 9.83
CA ALA A 194 -24.20 6.17 10.35
C ALA A 194 -25.35 6.44 9.37
N GLU A 195 -25.37 7.64 8.76
CA GLU A 195 -26.37 8.01 7.74
C GLU A 195 -26.26 7.11 6.48
N LEU A 196 -25.04 6.81 6.06
CA LEU A 196 -24.82 5.93 4.91
C LEU A 196 -25.24 4.48 5.20
N ILE A 197 -25.07 3.98 6.42
CA ILE A 197 -25.54 2.64 6.81
C ILE A 197 -27.04 2.52 6.64
N GLU A 198 -27.82 3.53 7.06
CA GLU A 198 -29.27 3.52 6.88
C GLU A 198 -29.71 3.46 5.39
N ASN A 199 -28.89 3.99 4.49
CA ASN A 199 -29.19 4.05 3.07
C ASN A 199 -28.73 2.80 2.26
N TYR A 200 -27.70 2.10 2.74
CA TYR A 200 -27.03 1.04 1.96
C TYR A 200 -27.08 -0.35 2.59
N CYS A 201 -27.49 -0.47 3.84
CA CYS A 201 -27.46 -1.72 4.61
C CYS A 201 -28.81 -2.07 5.22
#